data_cc3a36d5198fbfd828544fc7baa12258
#
_entry.id   cc3a36d5198fbfd828544fc7baa12258
#
_cell.length_a   1.000
_cell.length_b   1.000
_cell.length_c   1.000
_cell.angle_alpha   90.00
_cell.angle_beta   90.00
_cell.angle_gamma   90.00
#
_symmetry.space_group_name_H-M   'P 1'
#
loop_
_entity.id
_entity.type
_entity.pdbx_description
1 polymer ?
#
loop_
_entity_poly.entity_id
_entity_poly.type
_entity_poly.pdbx_seq_one_letter_code
_entity_poly.pdbx_strand_id
1 'polypeptide(L)'
;MTTPETPAQPVAAGEDERQLAHLGYRQELQRAWSGFTNFAISFTIISVLAGTFTTFGQAWNAGGPLAISIGWPVICAFVLLVAVSMAELTSAFPTAGGPYWWAHRLGGAGWSWFTGWFNIVGLLGIVASVGYGAAGFLYALLGLYKVNVLGVNFGDTSHAISETFLLFLIILGLYTLMNIFWDPILGLINNISVGWHVVGVAVIIALLVFVPDHHQDAGFVFGHRLNNTGYDSGATGGFPFWFLVLPIGFILTMYTQTGYDASAHTAEETRGAAIAAAQGVWRSVFWAAIIGWVVLLALVFAATDVKGITAGGGGSIPIITTALSSAAAKAVILIATVGQLFCGAAGLTSASRTWYAFSRDRGMPGWWLFRRLNHHRVPSFAVLAVAFFSLLITIPALWSTKAGFPFAFFALTGICTTGLYIAYTIPVYLRYRKGESFERGAWNLGRHFRWINIGAVFFTVVVVIATSLPFTNAGVPWNSNFDATALNYTPGVLLVGILVGIWWAISAKNKYKGPIRTIDEIGDETAPPAAPTPAPAAGGSE
;
A
#
# COMPACT_ATOMS: atom_id res chain seq x y z
N MET A 1 7.56 -35.12 21.80
CA MET A 1 8.50 -34.30 22.60
C MET A 1 8.91 -33.14 21.69
N THR A 2 8.23 -32.04 21.82
CA THR A 2 8.53 -30.79 21.11
C THR A 2 9.57 -30.03 21.90
N THR A 3 10.76 -29.85 21.32
CA THR A 3 11.78 -28.96 21.87
C THR A 3 11.23 -27.54 21.97
N PRO A 4 11.36 -26.87 23.12
CA PRO A 4 10.94 -25.48 23.24
C PRO A 4 11.83 -24.60 22.35
N GLU A 5 11.22 -23.85 21.43
CA GLU A 5 11.91 -22.79 20.68
C GLU A 5 12.50 -21.80 21.70
N THR A 6 13.81 -21.70 21.71
CA THR A 6 14.54 -20.69 22.47
C THR A 6 14.07 -19.32 21.98
N PRO A 7 13.58 -18.41 22.84
CA PRO A 7 13.21 -17.07 22.41
C PRO A 7 14.44 -16.39 21.82
N ALA A 8 14.29 -15.84 20.60
CA ALA A 8 15.36 -15.12 19.92
C ALA A 8 15.94 -14.05 20.86
N GLN A 9 17.21 -14.15 21.20
CA GLN A 9 17.90 -13.16 22.03
C GLN A 9 17.80 -11.78 21.35
N PRO A 10 17.60 -10.70 22.12
CA PRO A 10 17.61 -9.35 21.56
C PRO A 10 18.98 -9.09 20.93
N VAL A 11 19.00 -8.91 19.61
CA VAL A 11 20.21 -8.53 18.86
C VAL A 11 20.72 -7.21 19.44
N ALA A 12 21.98 -7.16 19.85
CA ALA A 12 22.57 -5.99 20.48
C ALA A 12 22.52 -4.78 19.50
N ALA A 13 22.18 -3.58 20.00
CA ALA A 13 22.10 -2.34 19.21
C ALA A 13 23.33 -2.11 18.30
N GLY A 14 24.52 -2.55 18.72
CA GLY A 14 25.74 -2.47 17.91
C GLY A 14 25.82 -3.36 16.67
N GLU A 15 24.97 -4.35 16.51
CA GLU A 15 24.95 -5.21 15.29
C GLU A 15 24.16 -4.56 14.15
N ASP A 16 23.00 -4.01 14.44
CA ASP A 16 22.20 -3.23 13.48
C ASP A 16 22.96 -2.01 12.96
N GLU A 17 23.69 -1.30 13.86
CA GLU A 17 24.50 -0.14 13.48
C GLU A 17 25.68 -0.54 12.60
N ARG A 18 26.36 -1.67 12.93
CA ARG A 18 27.43 -2.20 12.08
C ARG A 18 26.93 -2.63 10.72
N GLN A 19 25.75 -3.26 10.62
CA GLN A 19 25.16 -3.62 9.35
C GLN A 19 24.81 -2.37 8.52
N LEU A 20 24.24 -1.34 9.14
CA LEU A 20 23.92 -0.08 8.47
C LEU A 20 25.18 0.65 7.98
N ALA A 21 26.25 0.66 8.81
CA ALA A 21 27.54 1.23 8.45
C ALA A 21 28.20 0.49 7.28
N HIS A 22 28.10 -0.84 7.23
CA HIS A 22 28.58 -1.64 6.08
C HIS A 22 27.83 -1.28 4.78
N LEU A 23 26.56 -0.84 4.88
CA LEU A 23 25.78 -0.34 3.74
C LEU A 23 26.13 1.11 3.38
N GLY A 24 26.98 1.79 4.12
CA GLY A 24 27.45 3.16 3.87
C GLY A 24 26.63 4.24 4.57
N TYR A 25 25.85 3.90 5.61
CA TYR A 25 25.00 4.84 6.31
C TYR A 25 25.30 4.94 7.79
N ARG A 26 25.23 6.17 8.32
CA ARG A 26 25.21 6.43 9.74
C ARG A 26 23.79 6.30 10.28
N GLN A 27 23.64 5.82 11.51
CA GLN A 27 22.34 5.82 12.19
C GLN A 27 21.89 7.24 12.49
N GLU A 28 20.99 7.80 11.70
CA GLU A 28 20.44 9.16 11.87
C GLU A 28 19.07 9.14 12.55
N LEU A 29 18.27 8.11 12.26
CA LEU A 29 16.93 7.93 12.81
C LEU A 29 17.00 7.25 14.18
N GLN A 30 16.05 7.55 15.07
CA GLN A 30 15.99 6.93 16.38
C GLN A 30 15.50 5.48 16.26
N ARG A 31 16.33 4.49 16.62
CA ARG A 31 16.00 3.07 16.60
C ARG A 31 15.14 2.68 17.82
N ALA A 32 13.87 3.08 17.79
CA ALA A 32 12.93 2.89 18.90
C ALA A 32 11.93 1.74 18.69
N TRP A 33 11.74 1.30 17.44
CA TRP A 33 10.66 0.38 17.07
C TRP A 33 11.01 -1.08 17.39
N SER A 34 10.02 -1.80 17.94
CA SER A 34 10.07 -3.26 18.06
C SER A 34 9.70 -3.93 16.74
N GLY A 35 9.99 -5.23 16.61
CA GLY A 35 9.50 -6.02 15.46
C GLY A 35 7.98 -6.02 15.34
N PHE A 36 7.24 -5.95 16.46
CA PHE A 36 5.78 -5.83 16.45
C PHE A 36 5.34 -4.46 15.89
N THR A 37 5.97 -3.37 16.31
CA THR A 37 5.66 -2.02 15.79
C THR A 37 5.95 -1.91 14.29
N ASN A 38 7.03 -2.54 13.83
CA ASN A 38 7.36 -2.63 12.40
C ASN A 38 6.33 -3.46 11.61
N PHE A 39 5.88 -4.59 12.13
CA PHE A 39 4.76 -5.34 11.55
C PHE A 39 3.48 -4.50 11.53
N ALA A 40 3.20 -3.78 12.63
CA ALA A 40 1.99 -3.00 12.83
C ALA A 40 1.80 -1.93 11.75
N ILE A 41 2.86 -1.21 11.33
CA ILE A 41 2.71 -0.19 10.30
C ILE A 41 2.27 -0.79 8.96
N SER A 42 2.89 -1.87 8.50
CA SER A 42 2.49 -2.54 7.26
C SER A 42 1.09 -3.13 7.34
N PHE A 43 0.74 -3.78 8.46
CA PHE A 43 -0.60 -4.32 8.67
C PHE A 43 -1.67 -3.22 8.71
N THR A 44 -1.35 -2.06 9.30
CA THR A 44 -2.22 -0.88 9.33
C THR A 44 -2.44 -0.28 7.94
N ILE A 45 -1.41 -0.24 7.08
CA ILE A 45 -1.54 0.31 5.72
C ILE A 45 -2.29 -0.67 4.80
N ILE A 46 -2.04 -1.97 4.87
CA ILE A 46 -2.83 -2.98 4.14
C ILE A 46 -4.32 -2.84 4.50
N SER A 47 -4.61 -2.64 5.76
CA SER A 47 -5.94 -2.37 6.33
C SER A 47 -7.10 -3.11 5.67
N VAL A 48 -7.40 -4.29 6.18
CA VAL A 48 -8.61 -5.03 5.74
C VAL A 48 -9.90 -4.24 5.95
N LEU A 49 -9.92 -3.23 6.87
CA LEU A 49 -11.06 -2.33 7.07
C LEU A 49 -11.12 -1.16 6.05
N ALA A 50 -10.03 -0.91 5.31
CA ALA A 50 -10.02 0.09 4.25
C ALA A 50 -10.30 -0.55 2.88
N GLY A 51 -9.35 -1.31 2.36
CA GLY A 51 -9.41 -1.82 1.00
C GLY A 51 -10.61 -2.72 0.75
N THR A 52 -10.88 -3.73 1.61
CA THR A 52 -12.00 -4.66 1.40
C THR A 52 -13.36 -3.97 1.38
N PHE A 53 -13.54 -2.93 2.17
CA PHE A 53 -14.82 -2.22 2.25
C PHE A 53 -15.01 -1.22 1.11
N THR A 54 -13.97 -0.48 0.75
CA THR A 54 -14.06 0.60 -0.25
C THR A 54 -14.05 0.08 -1.69
N THR A 55 -13.33 -1.00 -1.99
CA THR A 55 -13.26 -1.60 -3.33
C THR A 55 -14.17 -2.81 -3.52
N PHE A 56 -14.98 -3.16 -2.50
CA PHE A 56 -15.96 -4.25 -2.58
C PHE A 56 -16.87 -4.11 -3.81
N GLY A 57 -17.41 -2.91 -4.05
CA GLY A 57 -18.30 -2.64 -5.17
C GLY A 57 -17.64 -2.86 -6.54
N GLN A 58 -16.33 -2.66 -6.65
CA GLN A 58 -15.60 -2.94 -7.88
C GLN A 58 -15.60 -4.45 -8.19
N ALA A 59 -15.29 -5.29 -7.20
CA ALA A 59 -15.33 -6.74 -7.36
C ALA A 59 -16.76 -7.28 -7.51
N TRP A 60 -17.74 -6.71 -6.77
CA TRP A 60 -19.14 -7.06 -6.90
C TRP A 60 -19.65 -6.87 -8.32
N ASN A 61 -19.37 -5.73 -8.93
CA ASN A 61 -19.82 -5.41 -10.28
C ASN A 61 -19.01 -6.10 -11.38
N ALA A 62 -17.78 -6.53 -11.09
CA ALA A 62 -16.88 -7.18 -12.04
C ALA A 62 -16.46 -8.57 -11.52
N GLY A 63 -17.33 -9.55 -11.69
CA GLY A 63 -17.13 -10.94 -11.28
C GLY A 63 -18.04 -11.41 -10.13
N GLY A 64 -18.54 -10.48 -9.29
CA GLY A 64 -19.49 -10.80 -8.22
C GLY A 64 -18.89 -11.58 -7.06
N PRO A 65 -19.72 -12.36 -6.35
CA PRO A 65 -19.28 -13.24 -5.26
C PRO A 65 -18.06 -14.09 -5.61
N LEU A 66 -17.96 -14.64 -6.83
CA LEU A 66 -16.82 -15.44 -7.28
C LEU A 66 -15.49 -14.65 -7.21
N ALA A 67 -15.48 -13.40 -7.69
CA ALA A 67 -14.28 -12.55 -7.65
C ALA A 67 -13.85 -12.25 -6.21
N ILE A 68 -14.80 -12.16 -5.29
CA ILE A 68 -14.57 -11.85 -3.88
C ILE A 68 -14.12 -13.10 -3.11
N SER A 69 -14.88 -14.19 -3.20
CA SER A 69 -14.67 -15.37 -2.37
C SER A 69 -13.51 -16.25 -2.84
N ILE A 70 -13.41 -16.53 -4.14
CA ILE A 70 -12.34 -17.35 -4.74
C ILE A 70 -11.20 -16.47 -5.24
N GLY A 71 -11.51 -15.32 -5.84
CA GLY A 71 -10.48 -14.40 -6.34
C GLY A 71 -9.54 -13.91 -5.24
N TRP A 72 -10.06 -13.60 -4.06
CA TRP A 72 -9.25 -13.13 -2.93
C TRP A 72 -8.09 -14.07 -2.56
N PRO A 73 -8.30 -15.33 -2.14
CA PRO A 73 -7.20 -16.21 -1.76
C PRO A 73 -6.25 -16.51 -2.92
N VAL A 74 -6.75 -16.63 -4.15
CA VAL A 74 -5.92 -16.86 -5.33
C VAL A 74 -4.97 -15.69 -5.57
N ILE A 75 -5.47 -14.47 -5.56
CA ILE A 75 -4.65 -13.28 -5.76
C ILE A 75 -3.72 -13.03 -4.58
N CYS A 76 -4.16 -13.26 -3.33
CA CYS A 76 -3.30 -13.17 -2.15
C CYS A 76 -2.09 -14.13 -2.23
N ALA A 77 -2.25 -15.33 -2.79
CA ALA A 77 -1.13 -16.25 -2.99
C ALA A 77 -0.05 -15.64 -3.93
N PHE A 78 -0.46 -14.95 -4.99
CA PHE A 78 0.48 -14.23 -5.88
C PHE A 78 1.10 -13.00 -5.20
N VAL A 79 0.32 -12.24 -4.42
CA VAL A 79 0.85 -11.12 -3.63
C VAL A 79 1.91 -11.59 -2.65
N LEU A 80 1.71 -12.76 -2.02
CA LEU A 80 2.70 -13.35 -1.12
C LEU A 80 4.02 -13.65 -1.83
N LEU A 81 4.03 -14.03 -3.12
CA LEU A 81 5.28 -14.20 -3.87
C LEU A 81 6.07 -12.90 -3.94
N VAL A 82 5.38 -11.77 -4.17
CA VAL A 82 6.03 -10.44 -4.15
C VAL A 82 6.53 -10.11 -2.75
N ALA A 83 5.69 -10.28 -1.72
CA ALA A 83 6.01 -9.94 -0.34
C ALA A 83 7.21 -10.73 0.21
N VAL A 84 7.28 -12.04 -0.02
CA VAL A 84 8.43 -12.84 0.42
C VAL A 84 9.71 -12.51 -0.37
N SER A 85 9.58 -12.15 -1.67
CA SER A 85 10.73 -11.67 -2.44
C SER A 85 11.26 -10.34 -1.88
N MET A 86 10.37 -9.42 -1.51
CA MET A 86 10.76 -8.15 -0.88
C MET A 86 11.31 -8.36 0.53
N ALA A 87 10.80 -9.34 1.29
CA ALA A 87 11.34 -9.70 2.59
C ALA A 87 12.81 -10.17 2.51
N GLU A 88 13.18 -10.94 1.47
CA GLU A 88 14.59 -11.30 1.22
C GLU A 88 15.46 -10.05 1.01
N LEU A 89 14.97 -9.09 0.22
CA LEU A 89 15.68 -7.83 -0.04
C LEU A 89 15.76 -6.95 1.21
N THR A 90 14.68 -6.87 1.99
CA THR A 90 14.65 -6.14 3.28
C THR A 90 15.68 -6.70 4.25
N SER A 91 15.80 -8.03 4.33
CA SER A 91 16.76 -8.67 5.21
C SER A 91 18.21 -8.45 4.80
N ALA A 92 18.48 -8.47 3.50
CA ALA A 92 19.82 -8.23 2.96
C ALA A 92 20.21 -6.74 3.09
N PHE A 93 19.23 -5.83 2.93
CA PHE A 93 19.47 -4.40 2.85
C PHE A 93 18.44 -3.62 3.69
N PRO A 94 18.52 -3.64 5.04
CA PRO A 94 17.56 -2.99 5.94
C PRO A 94 17.78 -1.49 6.02
N THR A 95 17.52 -0.77 4.92
CA THR A 95 17.65 0.69 4.79
C THR A 95 16.29 1.36 4.57
N ALA A 96 16.10 2.58 5.08
CA ALA A 96 14.86 3.35 4.93
C ALA A 96 14.49 3.66 3.46
N GLY A 97 15.45 3.60 2.55
CA GLY A 97 15.22 3.78 1.13
C GLY A 97 14.37 2.67 0.48
N GLY A 98 14.32 1.47 1.10
CA GLY A 98 13.50 0.35 0.63
C GLY A 98 13.72 0.03 -0.86
N PRO A 99 12.63 -0.10 -1.66
CA PRO A 99 12.72 -0.59 -3.03
C PRO A 99 13.68 0.17 -3.95
N TYR A 100 13.74 1.52 -3.90
CA TYR A 100 14.63 2.26 -4.79
C TYR A 100 16.10 2.09 -4.42
N TRP A 101 16.40 1.91 -3.14
CA TRP A 101 17.74 1.65 -2.66
C TRP A 101 18.21 0.26 -3.11
N TRP A 102 17.36 -0.76 -2.96
CA TRP A 102 17.64 -2.12 -3.44
C TRP A 102 17.89 -2.15 -4.95
N ALA A 103 17.06 -1.43 -5.71
CA ALA A 103 17.22 -1.30 -7.15
C ALA A 103 18.57 -0.66 -7.53
N HIS A 104 19.05 0.32 -6.75
CA HIS A 104 20.38 0.90 -6.94
C HIS A 104 21.49 -0.12 -6.70
N ARG A 105 21.45 -0.82 -5.57
CA ARG A 105 22.47 -1.80 -5.20
C ARG A 105 22.58 -2.94 -6.19
N LEU A 106 21.47 -3.35 -6.76
CA LEU A 106 21.38 -4.49 -7.68
C LEU A 106 21.56 -4.12 -9.16
N GLY A 107 21.17 -2.91 -9.57
CA GLY A 107 21.09 -2.54 -10.97
C GLY A 107 21.62 -1.14 -11.31
N GLY A 108 21.99 -0.34 -10.30
CA GLY A 108 22.55 1.01 -10.49
C GLY A 108 21.52 2.13 -10.57
N ALA A 109 21.99 3.35 -10.83
CA ALA A 109 21.22 4.58 -10.69
C ALA A 109 19.95 4.64 -11.57
N GLY A 110 19.97 4.12 -12.80
CA GLY A 110 18.80 4.13 -13.68
C GLY A 110 17.63 3.32 -13.10
N TRP A 111 17.89 2.10 -12.63
CA TRP A 111 16.86 1.26 -12.01
C TRP A 111 16.32 1.88 -10.71
N SER A 112 17.20 2.46 -9.91
CA SER A 112 16.83 3.21 -8.71
C SER A 112 15.92 4.40 -9.01
N TRP A 113 16.24 5.15 -10.07
CA TRP A 113 15.47 6.30 -10.51
C TRP A 113 14.02 5.93 -10.84
N PHE A 114 13.82 4.93 -11.70
CA PHE A 114 12.48 4.49 -12.07
C PHE A 114 11.73 3.91 -10.87
N THR A 115 12.39 3.07 -10.05
CA THR A 115 11.79 2.50 -8.85
C THR A 115 11.31 3.59 -7.90
N GLY A 116 12.13 4.62 -7.63
CA GLY A 116 11.77 5.73 -6.75
C GLY A 116 10.54 6.50 -7.23
N TRP A 117 10.48 6.81 -8.52
CA TRP A 117 9.34 7.53 -9.09
C TRP A 117 8.05 6.70 -9.07
N PHE A 118 8.08 5.42 -9.46
CA PHE A 118 6.90 4.56 -9.37
C PHE A 118 6.43 4.35 -7.93
N ASN A 119 7.37 4.21 -6.99
CA ASN A 119 7.03 4.08 -5.57
C ASN A 119 6.32 5.34 -5.04
N ILE A 120 6.85 6.53 -5.35
CA ILE A 120 6.23 7.80 -4.95
C ILE A 120 4.83 7.95 -5.56
N VAL A 121 4.65 7.68 -6.85
CA VAL A 121 3.34 7.78 -7.51
C VAL A 121 2.34 6.81 -6.88
N GLY A 122 2.77 5.58 -6.59
CA GLY A 122 1.93 4.59 -5.90
C GLY A 122 1.54 5.03 -4.49
N LEU A 123 2.48 5.57 -3.72
CA LEU A 123 2.22 6.08 -2.37
C LEU A 123 1.30 7.32 -2.35
N LEU A 124 1.41 8.21 -3.34
CA LEU A 124 0.43 9.29 -3.53
C LEU A 124 -0.98 8.72 -3.77
N GLY A 125 -1.07 7.65 -4.56
CA GLY A 125 -2.31 6.90 -4.78
C GLY A 125 -2.90 6.31 -3.50
N ILE A 126 -2.07 5.77 -2.57
CA ILE A 126 -2.53 5.31 -1.24
C ILE A 126 -3.18 6.46 -0.47
N VAL A 127 -2.46 7.57 -0.28
CA VAL A 127 -2.95 8.70 0.52
C VAL A 127 -4.26 9.25 -0.05
N ALA A 128 -4.33 9.39 -1.38
CA ALA A 128 -5.50 9.89 -2.08
C ALA A 128 -6.70 8.93 -1.94
N SER A 129 -6.52 7.65 -2.29
CA SER A 129 -7.61 6.66 -2.31
C SER A 129 -8.11 6.30 -0.92
N VAL A 130 -7.21 6.08 0.05
CA VAL A 130 -7.63 5.78 1.43
C VAL A 130 -8.28 6.99 2.08
N GLY A 131 -7.74 8.19 1.89
CA GLY A 131 -8.33 9.41 2.42
C GLY A 131 -9.73 9.69 1.84
N TYR A 132 -9.91 9.53 0.53
CA TYR A 132 -11.21 9.68 -0.12
C TYR A 132 -12.19 8.56 0.26
N GLY A 133 -11.71 7.32 0.39
CA GLY A 133 -12.50 6.19 0.88
C GLY A 133 -13.02 6.42 2.29
N ALA A 134 -12.15 6.87 3.21
CA ALA A 134 -12.53 7.24 4.57
C ALA A 134 -13.58 8.36 4.61
N ALA A 135 -13.44 9.35 3.72
CA ALA A 135 -14.43 10.42 3.58
C ALA A 135 -15.80 9.88 3.13
N GLY A 136 -15.84 8.94 2.20
CA GLY A 136 -17.08 8.30 1.74
C GLY A 136 -17.77 7.49 2.86
N PHE A 137 -17.00 6.76 3.66
CA PHE A 137 -17.55 6.03 4.83
C PHE A 137 -18.00 6.98 5.93
N LEU A 138 -17.26 8.05 6.20
CA LEU A 138 -17.65 9.09 7.14
C LEU A 138 -18.92 9.81 6.68
N TYR A 139 -19.02 10.14 5.39
CA TYR A 139 -20.23 10.70 4.79
C TYR A 139 -21.45 9.79 5.04
N ALA A 140 -21.32 8.49 4.73
CA ALA A 140 -22.40 7.53 4.97
C ALA A 140 -22.78 7.43 6.46
N LEU A 141 -21.80 7.45 7.35
CA LEU A 141 -22.03 7.42 8.80
C LEU A 141 -22.81 8.65 9.28
N LEU A 142 -22.40 9.85 8.85
CA LEU A 142 -23.07 11.11 9.17
C LEU A 142 -24.51 11.13 8.62
N GLY A 143 -24.72 10.58 7.43
CA GLY A 143 -26.04 10.43 6.81
C GLY A 143 -26.96 9.52 7.65
N LEU A 144 -26.45 8.38 8.17
CA LEU A 144 -27.20 7.49 9.04
C LEU A 144 -27.57 8.12 10.39
N TYR A 145 -26.78 9.08 10.87
CA TYR A 145 -27.11 9.89 12.04
C TYR A 145 -27.96 11.13 11.72
N LYS A 146 -28.26 11.39 10.43
CA LYS A 146 -28.97 12.58 9.96
C LYS A 146 -28.34 13.89 10.46
N VAL A 147 -27.00 13.91 10.43
CA VAL A 147 -26.23 15.07 10.91
C VAL A 147 -26.46 16.26 9.96
N ASN A 148 -26.78 17.41 10.53
CA ASN A 148 -26.88 18.68 9.84
C ASN A 148 -25.96 19.68 10.55
N VAL A 149 -24.90 20.13 9.88
CA VAL A 149 -23.92 21.06 10.43
C VAL A 149 -23.65 22.17 9.42
N LEU A 150 -23.75 23.41 9.83
CA LEU A 150 -23.50 24.60 9.01
C LEU A 150 -24.30 24.63 7.69
N GLY A 151 -25.51 24.05 7.70
CA GLY A 151 -26.37 23.98 6.52
C GLY A 151 -26.08 22.79 5.59
N VAL A 152 -25.07 21.95 5.91
CA VAL A 152 -24.76 20.72 5.19
C VAL A 152 -25.60 19.58 5.79
N ASN A 153 -26.48 19.00 4.97
CA ASN A 153 -27.34 17.87 5.36
C ASN A 153 -26.80 16.56 4.76
N PHE A 154 -26.01 15.83 5.52
CA PHE A 154 -25.40 14.55 5.08
C PHE A 154 -26.41 13.42 4.75
N GLY A 155 -27.69 13.63 4.97
CA GLY A 155 -28.76 12.72 4.52
C GLY A 155 -29.28 12.99 3.12
N ASP A 156 -28.92 14.13 2.50
CA ASP A 156 -29.31 14.52 1.15
C ASP A 156 -28.21 14.17 0.15
N THR A 157 -28.51 13.24 -0.75
CA THR A 157 -27.53 12.77 -1.74
C THR A 157 -27.28 13.73 -2.89
N SER A 158 -28.02 14.85 -2.98
CA SER A 158 -27.87 15.83 -4.08
C SER A 158 -26.48 16.47 -4.11
N HIS A 159 -25.82 16.60 -2.96
CA HIS A 159 -24.50 17.19 -2.81
C HIS A 159 -23.42 16.19 -2.32
N ALA A 160 -23.72 14.89 -2.35
CA ALA A 160 -22.87 13.84 -1.78
C ALA A 160 -21.41 13.88 -2.27
N ILE A 161 -21.17 14.25 -3.52
CA ILE A 161 -19.81 14.29 -4.10
C ILE A 161 -19.01 15.46 -3.50
N SER A 162 -19.56 16.67 -3.48
CA SER A 162 -18.89 17.85 -2.93
C SER A 162 -18.69 17.73 -1.42
N GLU A 163 -19.64 17.16 -0.71
CA GLU A 163 -19.58 16.94 0.74
C GLU A 163 -18.55 15.85 1.09
N THR A 164 -18.50 14.76 0.34
CA THR A 164 -17.45 13.75 0.49
C THR A 164 -16.08 14.35 0.22
N PHE A 165 -15.94 15.19 -0.80
CA PHE A 165 -14.67 15.86 -1.09
C PHE A 165 -14.27 16.85 0.01
N LEU A 166 -15.21 17.57 0.60
CA LEU A 166 -14.96 18.43 1.77
C LEU A 166 -14.45 17.61 2.97
N LEU A 167 -15.09 16.47 3.27
CA LEU A 167 -14.63 15.57 4.32
C LEU A 167 -13.23 15.02 4.01
N PHE A 168 -12.94 14.70 2.74
CA PHE A 168 -11.59 14.32 2.32
C PHE A 168 -10.56 15.41 2.59
N LEU A 169 -10.85 16.68 2.31
CA LEU A 169 -9.96 17.81 2.61
C LEU A 169 -9.68 17.92 4.12
N ILE A 170 -10.72 17.77 4.94
CA ILE A 170 -10.59 17.81 6.40
C ILE A 170 -9.70 16.66 6.88
N ILE A 171 -9.96 15.42 6.41
CA ILE A 171 -9.19 14.22 6.76
C ILE A 171 -7.73 14.38 6.33
N LEU A 172 -7.47 14.82 5.10
CA LEU A 172 -6.12 15.04 4.59
C LEU A 172 -5.39 16.12 5.40
N GLY A 173 -6.09 17.18 5.78
CA GLY A 173 -5.57 18.22 6.69
C GLY A 173 -5.18 17.64 8.06
N LEU A 174 -6.04 16.83 8.66
CA LEU A 174 -5.75 16.14 9.93
C LEU A 174 -4.55 15.20 9.83
N TYR A 175 -4.45 14.39 8.77
CA TYR A 175 -3.28 13.54 8.53
C TYR A 175 -2.00 14.37 8.41
N THR A 176 -2.07 15.50 7.70
CA THR A 176 -0.93 16.41 7.52
C THR A 176 -0.48 16.98 8.86
N LEU A 177 -1.40 17.50 9.66
CA LEU A 177 -1.10 18.03 10.99
C LEU A 177 -0.52 16.96 11.92
N MET A 178 -1.12 15.77 11.95
CA MET A 178 -0.61 14.65 12.76
C MET A 178 0.82 14.28 12.36
N ASN A 179 1.10 14.18 11.06
CA ASN A 179 2.43 13.82 10.58
C ASN A 179 3.50 14.90 10.80
N ILE A 180 3.12 16.19 10.92
CA ILE A 180 4.06 17.27 11.16
C ILE A 180 4.35 17.46 12.65
N PHE A 181 3.33 17.34 13.52
CA PHE A 181 3.43 17.75 14.92
C PHE A 181 3.43 16.61 15.93
N TRP A 182 2.89 15.42 15.56
CA TRP A 182 2.68 14.31 16.50
C TRP A 182 3.38 13.01 16.09
N ASP A 183 4.52 13.11 15.41
CA ASP A 183 5.31 11.96 14.96
C ASP A 183 5.58 10.90 16.07
N PRO A 184 5.90 11.23 17.32
CA PRO A 184 6.08 10.24 18.37
C PRO A 184 4.81 9.43 18.69
N ILE A 185 3.63 9.99 18.44
CA ILE A 185 2.34 9.35 18.71
C ILE A 185 1.97 8.38 17.56
N LEU A 186 2.52 8.56 16.37
CA LEU A 186 2.21 7.71 15.22
C LEU A 186 2.58 6.23 15.45
N GLY A 187 3.69 5.95 16.13
CA GLY A 187 4.03 4.57 16.52
C GLY A 187 3.00 3.95 17.47
N LEU A 188 2.51 4.72 18.45
CA LEU A 188 1.44 4.29 19.34
C LEU A 188 0.12 4.08 18.59
N ILE A 189 -0.24 5.00 17.70
CA ILE A 189 -1.43 4.91 16.85
C ILE A 189 -1.39 3.65 16.00
N ASN A 190 -0.24 3.30 15.41
CA ASN A 190 -0.08 2.08 14.63
C ASN A 190 -0.28 0.81 15.47
N ASN A 191 0.22 0.78 16.70
CA ASN A 191 0.00 -0.34 17.61
C ASN A 191 -1.48 -0.47 18.03
N ILE A 192 -2.15 0.65 18.33
CA ILE A 192 -3.59 0.68 18.63
C ILE A 192 -4.40 0.22 17.40
N SER A 193 -3.98 0.63 16.20
CA SER A 193 -4.61 0.26 14.95
C SER A 193 -4.67 -1.25 14.74
N VAL A 194 -3.62 -2.01 15.08
CA VAL A 194 -3.66 -3.49 14.99
C VAL A 194 -4.77 -4.05 15.89
N GLY A 195 -4.84 -3.60 17.16
CA GLY A 195 -5.91 -4.01 18.06
C GLY A 195 -7.29 -3.66 17.52
N TRP A 196 -7.44 -2.44 16.97
CA TRP A 196 -8.69 -1.99 16.34
C TRP A 196 -9.09 -2.86 15.14
N HIS A 197 -8.14 -3.22 14.28
CA HIS A 197 -8.41 -4.09 13.13
C HIS A 197 -8.82 -5.50 13.58
N VAL A 198 -8.10 -6.11 14.52
CA VAL A 198 -8.41 -7.46 14.98
C VAL A 198 -9.76 -7.52 15.70
N VAL A 199 -9.98 -6.64 16.69
CA VAL A 199 -11.23 -6.59 17.45
C VAL A 199 -12.38 -6.11 16.57
N GLY A 200 -12.17 -5.05 15.78
CA GLY A 200 -13.18 -4.49 14.89
C GLY A 200 -13.66 -5.50 13.85
N VAL A 201 -12.73 -6.22 13.21
CA VAL A 201 -13.09 -7.28 12.25
C VAL A 201 -13.86 -8.41 12.95
N ALA A 202 -13.42 -8.83 14.13
CA ALA A 202 -14.15 -9.86 14.90
C ALA A 202 -15.59 -9.44 15.21
N VAL A 203 -15.80 -8.18 15.63
CA VAL A 203 -17.14 -7.61 15.88
C VAL A 203 -17.95 -7.56 14.59
N ILE A 204 -17.36 -7.10 13.47
CA ILE A 204 -18.05 -7.05 12.17
C ILE A 204 -18.48 -8.45 11.73
N ILE A 205 -17.59 -9.43 11.80
CA ILE A 205 -17.92 -10.82 11.46
C ILE A 205 -19.05 -11.34 12.36
N ALA A 206 -18.94 -11.12 13.67
CA ALA A 206 -19.98 -11.55 14.59
C ALA A 206 -21.35 -10.93 14.26
N LEU A 207 -21.39 -9.62 13.99
CA LEU A 207 -22.63 -8.94 13.61
C LEU A 207 -23.20 -9.46 12.29
N LEU A 208 -22.35 -9.67 11.26
CA LEU A 208 -22.81 -10.17 9.96
C LEU A 208 -23.22 -11.65 9.97
N VAL A 209 -22.70 -12.45 10.91
CA VAL A 209 -23.03 -13.88 11.03
C VAL A 209 -24.25 -14.10 11.91
N PHE A 210 -24.43 -13.32 13.01
CA PHE A 210 -25.44 -13.64 14.01
C PHE A 210 -26.68 -12.72 14.00
N VAL A 211 -26.62 -11.55 13.34
CA VAL A 211 -27.74 -10.60 13.33
C VAL A 211 -28.72 -10.80 12.19
N PRO A 212 -28.30 -11.11 10.94
CA PRO A 212 -29.24 -11.33 9.84
C PRO A 212 -30.04 -12.63 10.03
N ASP A 213 -31.34 -12.56 9.75
CA ASP A 213 -32.24 -13.75 9.82
C ASP A 213 -31.94 -14.76 8.69
N HIS A 214 -31.40 -14.28 7.57
CA HIS A 214 -31.11 -15.08 6.40
C HIS A 214 -29.73 -14.79 5.83
N HIS A 215 -29.08 -15.84 5.31
CA HIS A 215 -27.80 -15.77 4.64
C HIS A 215 -27.88 -16.41 3.26
N GLN A 216 -27.00 -16.01 2.36
CA GLN A 216 -26.81 -16.68 1.10
C GLN A 216 -26.26 -18.10 1.30
N ASP A 217 -26.58 -19.00 0.38
CA ASP A 217 -26.00 -20.34 0.38
C ASP A 217 -24.55 -20.36 -0.15
N ALA A 218 -23.85 -21.46 0.11
CA ALA A 218 -22.47 -21.61 -0.32
C ALA A 218 -22.32 -21.61 -1.86
N GLY A 219 -23.32 -22.09 -2.59
CA GLY A 219 -23.35 -22.08 -4.06
C GLY A 219 -23.34 -20.65 -4.60
N PHE A 220 -24.11 -19.76 -3.96
CA PHE A 220 -24.07 -18.33 -4.27
C PHE A 220 -22.70 -17.72 -3.95
N VAL A 221 -22.21 -17.93 -2.73
CA VAL A 221 -20.97 -17.31 -2.25
C VAL A 221 -19.76 -17.69 -3.10
N PHE A 222 -19.62 -18.95 -3.48
CA PHE A 222 -18.44 -19.44 -4.18
C PHE A 222 -18.62 -19.60 -5.70
N GLY A 223 -19.85 -19.50 -6.21
CA GLY A 223 -20.14 -19.76 -7.63
C GLY A 223 -20.86 -18.65 -8.37
N HIS A 224 -21.57 -17.75 -7.66
CA HIS A 224 -22.36 -16.72 -8.32
C HIS A 224 -21.48 -15.65 -8.98
N ARG A 225 -21.87 -15.27 -10.19
CA ARG A 225 -21.13 -14.35 -11.05
C ARG A 225 -22.01 -13.16 -11.39
N LEU A 226 -21.40 -11.97 -11.39
CA LEU A 226 -22.05 -10.73 -11.82
C LEU A 226 -21.17 -10.02 -12.85
N ASN A 227 -21.80 -9.40 -13.81
CA ASN A 227 -21.15 -8.53 -14.78
C ASN A 227 -22.01 -7.27 -14.99
N ASN A 228 -21.73 -6.25 -14.22
CA ASN A 228 -22.39 -4.94 -14.30
C ASN A 228 -21.47 -3.90 -14.95
N THR A 229 -20.40 -4.35 -15.65
CA THR A 229 -19.42 -3.47 -16.30
C THR A 229 -19.89 -2.94 -17.65
N GLY A 230 -20.97 -3.50 -18.19
CA GLY A 230 -21.48 -3.20 -19.54
C GLY A 230 -20.71 -3.91 -20.67
N TYR A 231 -19.68 -4.69 -20.36
CA TYR A 231 -19.02 -5.53 -21.35
C TYR A 231 -19.89 -6.75 -21.67
N ASP A 232 -19.86 -7.15 -22.93
CA ASP A 232 -20.55 -8.37 -23.43
C ASP A 232 -22.02 -8.46 -22.99
N SER A 233 -22.72 -7.31 -23.00
CA SER A 233 -24.13 -7.20 -22.59
C SER A 233 -24.44 -7.82 -21.21
N GLY A 234 -23.45 -7.86 -20.32
CA GLY A 234 -23.61 -8.42 -18.97
C GLY A 234 -23.44 -9.94 -18.88
N ALA A 235 -22.96 -10.60 -19.93
CA ALA A 235 -22.70 -12.04 -19.89
C ALA A 235 -21.69 -12.42 -18.79
N THR A 236 -21.98 -13.52 -18.07
CA THR A 236 -21.19 -14.02 -16.95
C THR A 236 -20.37 -15.27 -17.30
N GLY A 237 -20.06 -15.44 -18.58
CA GLY A 237 -19.28 -16.55 -19.14
C GLY A 237 -18.53 -16.13 -20.40
N GLY A 238 -17.86 -17.09 -21.04
CA GLY A 238 -17.10 -16.82 -22.25
C GLY A 238 -15.79 -16.07 -22.02
N PHE A 239 -15.04 -15.83 -23.11
CA PHE A 239 -13.73 -15.19 -23.07
C PHE A 239 -13.75 -13.78 -22.43
N PRO A 240 -14.70 -12.86 -22.78
CA PRO A 240 -14.71 -11.52 -22.19
C PRO A 240 -14.87 -11.53 -20.67
N PHE A 241 -15.71 -12.41 -20.13
CA PHE A 241 -15.90 -12.49 -18.69
C PHE A 241 -14.60 -12.91 -17.97
N TRP A 242 -13.94 -13.97 -18.42
CA TRP A 242 -12.78 -14.53 -17.75
C TRP A 242 -11.51 -13.69 -17.89
N PHE A 243 -11.33 -13.03 -19.04
CA PHE A 243 -10.08 -12.33 -19.38
C PHE A 243 -10.17 -10.80 -19.35
N LEU A 244 -11.38 -10.23 -19.27
CA LEU A 244 -11.57 -8.78 -19.16
C LEU A 244 -12.31 -8.41 -17.88
N VAL A 245 -13.52 -8.96 -17.64
CA VAL A 245 -14.35 -8.55 -16.50
C VAL A 245 -13.77 -9.02 -15.17
N LEU A 246 -13.50 -10.32 -15.04
CA LEU A 246 -13.03 -10.91 -13.79
C LEU A 246 -11.67 -10.32 -13.30
N PRO A 247 -10.67 -10.04 -14.15
CA PRO A 247 -9.45 -9.35 -13.75
C PRO A 247 -9.68 -7.96 -13.16
N ILE A 248 -10.69 -7.21 -13.64
CA ILE A 248 -11.09 -5.93 -13.03
C ILE A 248 -11.59 -6.15 -11.60
N GLY A 249 -12.35 -7.21 -11.34
CA GLY A 249 -12.81 -7.56 -9.99
C GLY A 249 -11.68 -7.90 -9.02
N PHE A 250 -10.59 -8.46 -9.51
CA PHE A 250 -9.41 -8.78 -8.69
C PHE A 250 -8.67 -7.54 -8.14
N ILE A 251 -8.98 -6.34 -8.64
CA ILE A 251 -8.40 -5.10 -8.12
C ILE A 251 -8.76 -4.91 -6.64
N LEU A 252 -9.90 -5.41 -6.16
CA LEU A 252 -10.21 -5.51 -4.73
C LEU A 252 -9.02 -6.06 -3.93
N THR A 253 -8.49 -7.21 -4.32
CA THR A 253 -7.40 -7.88 -3.62
C THR A 253 -6.06 -7.23 -3.91
N MET A 254 -5.79 -6.90 -5.18
CA MET A 254 -4.54 -6.28 -5.62
C MET A 254 -4.29 -4.94 -4.92
N TYR A 255 -5.34 -4.12 -4.77
CA TYR A 255 -5.27 -2.84 -4.07
C TYR A 255 -5.15 -3.02 -2.56
N THR A 256 -6.04 -3.82 -1.95
CA THR A 256 -6.05 -4.01 -0.49
C THR A 256 -4.71 -4.52 0.02
N GLN A 257 -4.08 -5.43 -0.72
CA GLN A 257 -2.79 -6.03 -0.36
C GLN A 257 -1.60 -5.19 -0.88
N THR A 258 -1.61 -3.86 -0.59
CA THR A 258 -0.49 -2.94 -0.90
C THR A 258 -0.01 -2.23 0.35
N GLY A 259 1.17 -1.60 0.30
CA GLY A 259 1.72 -0.80 1.40
C GLY A 259 2.50 -1.61 2.45
N TYR A 260 2.75 -2.90 2.21
CA TYR A 260 3.58 -3.74 3.08
C TYR A 260 5.09 -3.38 3.03
N ASP A 261 5.51 -2.57 2.09
CA ASP A 261 6.84 -1.96 2.01
C ASP A 261 7.13 -0.97 3.15
N ALA A 262 6.12 -0.52 3.88
CA ALA A 262 6.27 0.35 5.03
C ALA A 262 7.19 -0.26 6.11
N SER A 263 7.16 -1.58 6.31
CA SER A 263 8.10 -2.29 7.18
C SER A 263 9.55 -2.13 6.72
N ALA A 264 9.79 -2.11 5.40
CA ALA A 264 11.13 -1.87 4.86
C ALA A 264 11.55 -0.39 5.02
N HIS A 265 10.65 0.56 4.76
CA HIS A 265 10.93 1.99 4.92
C HIS A 265 11.23 2.40 6.37
N THR A 266 10.78 1.62 7.34
CA THR A 266 11.03 1.85 8.78
C THR A 266 12.10 0.91 9.36
N ALA A 267 12.86 0.22 8.50
CA ALA A 267 13.90 -0.72 8.95
C ALA A 267 15.00 -0.05 9.79
N GLU A 268 15.43 1.16 9.44
CA GLU A 268 16.44 1.90 10.21
C GLU A 268 15.95 2.30 11.62
N GLU A 269 14.65 2.42 11.82
CA GLU A 269 14.02 2.71 13.11
C GLU A 269 13.73 1.44 13.93
N THR A 270 13.93 0.25 13.35
CA THR A 270 13.56 -1.05 13.91
C THR A 270 14.78 -1.79 14.49
N ARG A 271 14.63 -2.37 15.67
CA ARG A 271 15.65 -3.22 16.32
C ARG A 271 15.64 -4.60 15.69
N GLY A 272 16.82 -5.16 15.39
CA GLY A 272 16.95 -6.45 14.71
C GLY A 272 16.36 -6.43 13.30
N ALA A 273 16.54 -5.33 12.57
CA ALA A 273 15.84 -5.02 11.33
C ALA A 273 15.96 -6.09 10.25
N ALA A 274 17.12 -6.75 10.14
CA ALA A 274 17.34 -7.81 9.14
C ALA A 274 16.34 -8.95 9.22
N ILE A 275 15.84 -9.27 10.40
CA ILE A 275 14.82 -10.31 10.61
C ILE A 275 13.46 -9.68 10.85
N ALA A 276 13.38 -8.68 11.74
CA ALA A 276 12.13 -8.10 12.17
C ALA A 276 11.40 -7.38 11.03
N ALA A 277 12.09 -6.54 10.26
CA ALA A 277 11.48 -5.83 9.14
C ALA A 277 11.13 -6.80 7.98
N ALA A 278 12.00 -7.78 7.68
CA ALA A 278 11.69 -8.81 6.70
C ALA A 278 10.41 -9.59 7.06
N GLN A 279 10.27 -9.98 8.33
CA GLN A 279 9.06 -10.63 8.84
C GLN A 279 7.85 -9.70 8.83
N GLY A 280 8.04 -8.42 9.10
CA GLY A 280 6.99 -7.40 9.01
C GLY A 280 6.37 -7.33 7.61
N VAL A 281 7.20 -7.33 6.57
CA VAL A 281 6.75 -7.30 5.16
C VAL A 281 5.83 -8.48 4.82
N TRP A 282 6.27 -9.73 4.99
CA TRP A 282 5.46 -10.86 4.50
C TRP A 282 4.36 -11.30 5.46
N ARG A 283 4.58 -11.17 6.79
CA ARG A 283 3.57 -11.56 7.78
C ARG A 283 2.36 -10.65 7.76
N SER A 284 2.54 -9.36 7.48
CA SER A 284 1.42 -8.41 7.35
C SER A 284 0.49 -8.82 6.19
N VAL A 285 1.05 -9.19 5.04
CA VAL A 285 0.28 -9.72 3.90
C VAL A 285 -0.42 -11.03 4.25
N PHE A 286 0.28 -11.96 4.88
CA PHE A 286 -0.26 -13.27 5.23
C PHE A 286 -1.46 -13.17 6.18
N TRP A 287 -1.33 -12.42 7.27
CA TRP A 287 -2.43 -12.26 8.22
C TRP A 287 -3.57 -11.44 7.66
N ALA A 288 -3.27 -10.39 6.89
CA ALA A 288 -4.31 -9.62 6.20
C ALA A 288 -5.06 -10.46 5.15
N ALA A 289 -4.39 -11.39 4.48
CA ALA A 289 -5.04 -12.31 3.55
C ALA A 289 -6.07 -13.20 4.24
N ILE A 290 -5.73 -13.78 5.38
CA ILE A 290 -6.64 -14.66 6.15
C ILE A 290 -7.80 -13.84 6.74
N ILE A 291 -7.50 -12.77 7.47
CA ILE A 291 -8.50 -11.95 8.14
C ILE A 291 -9.43 -11.28 7.12
N GLY A 292 -8.87 -10.75 6.03
CA GLY A 292 -9.63 -10.13 4.96
C GLY A 292 -10.56 -11.12 4.24
N TRP A 293 -10.12 -12.36 4.04
CA TRP A 293 -10.98 -13.38 3.44
C TRP A 293 -12.20 -13.69 4.31
N VAL A 294 -12.01 -13.87 5.61
CA VAL A 294 -13.11 -14.17 6.52
C VAL A 294 -14.14 -13.03 6.58
N VAL A 295 -13.69 -11.77 6.63
CA VAL A 295 -14.62 -10.62 6.62
C VAL A 295 -15.34 -10.47 5.28
N LEU A 296 -14.66 -10.73 4.17
CA LEU A 296 -15.28 -10.71 2.84
C LEU A 296 -16.33 -11.81 2.69
N LEU A 297 -16.04 -13.02 3.16
CA LEU A 297 -17.03 -14.10 3.18
C LEU A 297 -18.25 -13.72 4.02
N ALA A 298 -18.05 -13.16 5.22
CA ALA A 298 -19.16 -12.70 6.06
C ALA A 298 -20.04 -11.66 5.35
N LEU A 299 -19.43 -10.70 4.62
CA LEU A 299 -20.17 -9.72 3.81
C LEU A 299 -20.95 -10.39 2.68
N VAL A 300 -20.36 -11.34 1.96
CA VAL A 300 -21.03 -12.01 0.83
C VAL A 300 -22.16 -12.92 1.32
N PHE A 301 -21.97 -13.64 2.44
CA PHE A 301 -23.03 -14.43 3.04
C PHE A 301 -24.21 -13.56 3.50
N ALA A 302 -23.97 -12.34 4.00
CA ALA A 302 -25.02 -11.40 4.42
C ALA A 302 -25.69 -10.64 3.26
N ALA A 303 -25.23 -10.78 2.01
CA ALA A 303 -25.70 -10.06 0.84
C ALA A 303 -27.00 -10.66 0.26
N THR A 304 -28.11 -10.62 0.98
CA THR A 304 -29.38 -11.28 0.62
C THR A 304 -30.18 -10.50 -0.43
N ASP A 305 -30.13 -9.16 -0.42
CA ASP A 305 -30.78 -8.32 -1.45
C ASP A 305 -29.82 -7.96 -2.60
N VAL A 306 -29.54 -8.92 -3.44
CA VAL A 306 -28.62 -8.76 -4.59
C VAL A 306 -29.03 -7.59 -5.51
N LYS A 307 -30.34 -7.40 -5.75
CA LYS A 307 -30.86 -6.33 -6.63
C LYS A 307 -30.67 -4.96 -6.01
N GLY A 308 -31.05 -4.81 -4.74
CA GLY A 308 -30.90 -3.55 -4.01
C GLY A 308 -29.43 -3.18 -3.82
N ILE A 309 -28.58 -4.15 -3.50
CA ILE A 309 -27.12 -3.96 -3.37
C ILE A 309 -26.53 -3.47 -4.69
N THR A 310 -26.88 -4.11 -5.80
CA THR A 310 -26.40 -3.74 -7.15
C THR A 310 -26.90 -2.35 -7.56
N ALA A 311 -28.17 -2.03 -7.31
CA ALA A 311 -28.75 -0.70 -7.56
C ALA A 311 -28.06 0.39 -6.72
N GLY A 312 -27.63 0.07 -5.49
CA GLY A 312 -26.82 0.92 -4.62
C GLY A 312 -25.33 0.98 -4.99
N GLY A 313 -24.93 0.51 -6.17
CA GLY A 313 -23.54 0.54 -6.65
C GLY A 313 -22.71 -0.69 -6.28
N GLY A 314 -23.30 -1.72 -5.66
CA GLY A 314 -22.62 -2.98 -5.33
C GLY A 314 -21.64 -2.90 -4.16
N GLY A 315 -21.60 -1.79 -3.42
CA GLY A 315 -20.65 -1.56 -2.34
C GLY A 315 -20.98 -2.33 -1.05
N SER A 316 -20.07 -2.32 -0.09
CA SER A 316 -20.26 -2.94 1.23
C SER A 316 -21.31 -2.20 2.08
N ILE A 317 -21.45 -0.88 1.94
CA ILE A 317 -22.43 -0.07 2.69
C ILE A 317 -23.87 -0.53 2.45
N PRO A 318 -24.36 -0.72 1.23
CA PRO A 318 -25.68 -1.31 0.97
C PRO A 318 -25.90 -2.66 1.67
N ILE A 319 -24.91 -3.56 1.65
CA ILE A 319 -25.01 -4.85 2.35
C ILE A 319 -25.21 -4.62 3.86
N ILE A 320 -24.35 -3.79 4.45
CA ILE A 320 -24.38 -3.51 5.90
C ILE A 320 -25.72 -2.89 6.32
N THR A 321 -26.26 -1.96 5.55
CA THR A 321 -27.50 -1.25 5.89
C THR A 321 -28.76 -2.07 5.62
N THR A 322 -28.71 -3.06 4.73
CA THR A 322 -29.84 -3.96 4.47
C THR A 322 -29.84 -5.19 5.38
N ALA A 323 -28.65 -5.74 5.69
CA ALA A 323 -28.52 -6.95 6.50
C ALA A 323 -28.57 -6.70 8.02
N LEU A 324 -28.26 -5.50 8.47
CA LEU A 324 -28.12 -5.20 9.90
C LEU A 324 -29.15 -4.16 10.37
N SER A 325 -29.47 -4.21 11.68
CA SER A 325 -30.23 -3.15 12.32
C SER A 325 -29.49 -1.80 12.23
N SER A 326 -30.22 -0.68 12.30
CA SER A 326 -29.63 0.67 12.21
C SER A 326 -28.47 0.89 13.20
N ALA A 327 -28.58 0.36 14.43
CA ALA A 327 -27.52 0.47 15.44
C ALA A 327 -26.28 -0.36 15.06
N ALA A 328 -26.46 -1.60 14.60
CA ALA A 328 -25.37 -2.47 14.18
C ALA A 328 -24.69 -1.94 12.91
N ALA A 329 -25.46 -1.45 11.94
CA ALA A 329 -24.92 -0.83 10.73
C ALA A 329 -24.04 0.39 11.04
N LYS A 330 -24.49 1.28 11.93
CA LYS A 330 -23.70 2.43 12.40
C LYS A 330 -22.39 1.98 13.08
N ALA A 331 -22.43 0.94 13.91
CA ALA A 331 -21.25 0.40 14.57
C ALA A 331 -20.24 -0.15 13.55
N VAL A 332 -20.69 -0.96 12.57
CA VAL A 332 -19.82 -1.52 11.51
C VAL A 332 -19.18 -0.41 10.68
N ILE A 333 -19.97 0.57 10.24
CA ILE A 333 -19.46 1.68 9.42
C ILE A 333 -18.49 2.55 10.22
N LEU A 334 -18.75 2.79 11.52
CA LEU A 334 -17.81 3.48 12.41
C LEU A 334 -16.48 2.73 12.55
N ILE A 335 -16.53 1.41 12.79
CA ILE A 335 -15.32 0.58 12.91
C ILE A 335 -14.50 0.65 11.63
N ALA A 336 -15.14 0.51 10.46
CA ALA A 336 -14.49 0.61 9.17
C ALA A 336 -13.90 2.01 8.92
N THR A 337 -14.65 3.08 9.23
CA THR A 337 -14.19 4.47 9.09
C THR A 337 -12.92 4.72 9.90
N VAL A 338 -12.92 4.35 11.19
CA VAL A 338 -11.74 4.53 12.07
C VAL A 338 -10.54 3.72 11.58
N GLY A 339 -10.74 2.49 11.10
CA GLY A 339 -9.68 1.68 10.49
C GLY A 339 -9.06 2.36 9.26
N GLN A 340 -9.89 2.97 8.42
CA GLN A 340 -9.44 3.74 7.25
C GLN A 340 -8.67 5.01 7.64
N LEU A 341 -9.09 5.70 8.70
CA LEU A 341 -8.37 6.86 9.23
C LEU A 341 -6.96 6.50 9.71
N PHE A 342 -6.80 5.37 10.39
CA PHE A 342 -5.47 4.86 10.76
C PHE A 342 -4.62 4.53 9.54
N CYS A 343 -5.20 3.85 8.55
CA CYS A 343 -4.52 3.49 7.31
C CYS A 343 -4.00 4.72 6.56
N GLY A 344 -4.83 5.74 6.37
CA GLY A 344 -4.46 6.96 5.66
C GLY A 344 -3.37 7.76 6.38
N ALA A 345 -3.42 7.85 7.71
CA ALA A 345 -2.36 8.50 8.50
C ALA A 345 -1.01 7.78 8.35
N ALA A 346 -0.99 6.44 8.44
CA ALA A 346 0.20 5.62 8.24
C ALA A 346 0.70 5.69 6.77
N GLY A 347 -0.22 5.75 5.80
CA GLY A 347 0.10 5.94 4.39
C GLY A 347 0.83 7.25 4.12
N LEU A 348 0.38 8.36 4.71
CA LEU A 348 1.06 9.65 4.60
C LEU A 348 2.44 9.62 5.27
N THR A 349 2.59 8.90 6.40
CA THR A 349 3.89 8.68 7.06
C THR A 349 4.85 7.99 6.08
N SER A 350 4.49 6.84 5.53
CA SER A 350 5.32 6.07 4.59
C SER A 350 5.68 6.90 3.35
N ALA A 351 4.70 7.57 2.74
CA ALA A 351 4.89 8.38 1.55
C ALA A 351 5.87 9.55 1.79
N SER A 352 5.73 10.26 2.90
CA SER A 352 6.58 11.40 3.23
C SER A 352 8.04 10.97 3.55
N ARG A 353 8.24 9.80 4.19
CA ARG A 353 9.58 9.24 4.43
C ARG A 353 10.26 8.85 3.10
N THR A 354 9.52 8.21 2.20
CA THR A 354 10.03 7.84 0.87
C THR A 354 10.36 9.08 0.04
N TRP A 355 9.49 10.10 0.05
CA TRP A 355 9.74 11.39 -0.63
C TRP A 355 10.99 12.08 -0.08
N TYR A 356 11.14 12.12 1.26
CA TYR A 356 12.32 12.67 1.93
C TYR A 356 13.60 11.92 1.52
N ALA A 357 13.60 10.59 1.63
CA ALA A 357 14.78 9.78 1.32
C ALA A 357 15.22 9.96 -0.13
N PHE A 358 14.27 9.93 -1.07
CA PHE A 358 14.57 10.15 -2.48
C PHE A 358 15.01 11.59 -2.78
N SER A 359 14.55 12.58 -2.00
CA SER A 359 15.03 13.97 -2.06
C SER A 359 16.42 14.12 -1.47
N ARG A 360 16.74 13.44 -0.35
CA ARG A 360 18.09 13.40 0.22
C ARG A 360 19.10 12.94 -0.83
N ASP A 361 18.74 11.96 -1.62
CA ASP A 361 19.55 11.40 -2.68
C ASP A 361 19.47 12.18 -4.01
N ARG A 362 18.89 13.38 -4.00
CA ARG A 362 18.73 14.30 -5.15
C ARG A 362 17.88 13.72 -6.30
N GLY A 363 17.00 12.77 -6.02
CA GLY A 363 16.09 12.17 -7.00
C GLY A 363 14.87 13.04 -7.33
N MET A 364 14.58 14.08 -6.55
CA MET A 364 13.41 14.95 -6.72
C MET A 364 13.78 16.35 -7.19
N PRO A 365 12.95 16.99 -8.05
CA PRO A 365 13.04 18.43 -8.27
C PRO A 365 12.83 19.17 -6.93
N GLY A 366 13.61 20.21 -6.66
CA GLY A 366 13.50 20.93 -5.40
C GLY A 366 13.98 20.12 -4.17
N TRP A 367 14.82 19.11 -4.37
CA TRP A 367 15.34 18.22 -3.34
C TRP A 367 15.88 18.97 -2.12
N TRP A 368 16.50 20.16 -2.29
CA TRP A 368 17.03 20.99 -1.20
C TRP A 368 15.96 21.46 -0.21
N LEU A 369 14.69 21.56 -0.63
CA LEU A 369 13.56 21.92 0.22
C LEU A 369 13.03 20.67 0.95
N PHE A 370 12.80 19.58 0.22
CA PHE A 370 12.15 18.38 0.73
C PHE A 370 13.03 17.52 1.63
N ARG A 371 14.37 17.71 1.61
CA ARG A 371 15.30 17.08 2.53
C ARG A 371 15.42 17.79 3.88
N ARG A 372 14.75 18.92 4.08
CA ARG A 372 14.81 19.67 5.35
C ARG A 372 13.94 18.98 6.40
N LEU A 373 14.51 18.82 7.59
CA LEU A 373 13.80 18.36 8.78
C LEU A 373 13.43 19.55 9.66
N ASN A 374 12.26 19.49 10.31
CA ASN A 374 11.90 20.46 11.34
C ASN A 374 12.62 20.15 12.67
N HIS A 375 12.37 20.95 13.73
CA HIS A 375 12.97 20.76 15.05
C HIS A 375 12.60 19.42 15.73
N HIS A 376 11.51 18.77 15.30
CA HIS A 376 11.13 17.41 15.70
C HIS A 376 11.74 16.31 14.82
N ARG A 377 12.68 16.65 13.92
CA ARG A 377 13.28 15.74 12.93
C ARG A 377 12.27 15.11 11.95
N VAL A 378 11.17 15.80 11.68
CA VAL A 378 10.14 15.39 10.72
C VAL A 378 10.33 16.13 9.39
N PRO A 379 10.20 15.48 8.23
CA PRO A 379 10.33 16.10 6.91
C PRO A 379 9.04 16.85 6.50
N SER A 380 8.72 17.95 7.17
CA SER A 380 7.46 18.68 7.04
C SER A 380 7.16 19.11 5.60
N PHE A 381 8.16 19.53 4.83
CA PHE A 381 7.96 19.89 3.42
C PHE A 381 7.63 18.67 2.54
N ALA A 382 8.17 17.50 2.84
CA ALA A 382 7.79 16.27 2.14
C ALA A 382 6.35 15.86 2.50
N VAL A 383 5.94 15.99 3.77
CA VAL A 383 4.54 15.76 4.21
C VAL A 383 3.58 16.67 3.42
N LEU A 384 3.87 17.98 3.35
CA LEU A 384 3.06 18.94 2.61
C LEU A 384 3.01 18.63 1.10
N ALA A 385 4.14 18.22 0.50
CA ALA A 385 4.19 17.85 -0.91
C ALA A 385 3.32 16.62 -1.19
N VAL A 386 3.43 15.57 -0.37
CA VAL A 386 2.58 14.37 -0.51
C VAL A 386 1.10 14.73 -0.39
N ALA A 387 0.72 15.52 0.62
CA ALA A 387 -0.67 15.95 0.79
C ALA A 387 -1.17 16.75 -0.43
N PHE A 388 -0.37 17.70 -0.92
CA PHE A 388 -0.71 18.52 -2.08
C PHE A 388 -0.90 17.69 -3.36
N PHE A 389 0.04 16.81 -3.68
CA PHE A 389 -0.06 16.00 -4.90
C PHE A 389 -1.16 14.93 -4.78
N SER A 390 -1.40 14.38 -3.59
CA SER A 390 -2.54 13.48 -3.35
C SER A 390 -3.87 14.21 -3.52
N LEU A 391 -3.98 15.47 -3.09
CA LEU A 391 -5.14 16.31 -3.38
C LEU A 391 -5.32 16.49 -4.89
N LEU A 392 -4.26 16.86 -5.62
CA LEU A 392 -4.34 17.10 -7.06
C LEU A 392 -4.88 15.90 -7.85
N ILE A 393 -4.38 14.71 -7.57
CA ILE A 393 -4.84 13.49 -8.27
C ILE A 393 -6.26 13.07 -7.87
N THR A 394 -6.80 13.62 -6.76
CA THR A 394 -8.18 13.35 -6.32
C THR A 394 -9.20 14.33 -6.92
N ILE A 395 -8.77 15.47 -7.45
CA ILE A 395 -9.67 16.49 -8.02
C ILE A 395 -10.67 15.92 -9.05
N PRO A 396 -10.30 14.95 -9.93
CA PRO A 396 -11.25 14.36 -10.87
C PRO A 396 -12.49 13.73 -10.23
N ALA A 397 -12.46 13.39 -8.94
CA ALA A 397 -13.61 12.87 -8.21
C ALA A 397 -14.78 13.89 -8.12
N LEU A 398 -14.50 15.18 -8.24
CA LEU A 398 -15.51 16.25 -8.23
C LEU A 398 -16.41 16.27 -9.48
N TRP A 399 -15.95 15.69 -10.60
CA TRP A 399 -16.72 15.67 -11.86
C TRP A 399 -17.59 14.42 -12.03
N SER A 400 -17.63 13.54 -11.03
CA SER A 400 -18.51 12.38 -11.08
C SER A 400 -19.98 12.82 -11.00
N THR A 401 -20.84 12.18 -11.78
CA THR A 401 -22.29 12.44 -11.80
C THR A 401 -23.10 11.46 -10.95
N LYS A 402 -22.44 10.40 -10.41
CA LYS A 402 -23.10 9.32 -9.67
C LYS A 402 -22.72 9.37 -8.19
N ALA A 403 -23.72 9.23 -7.32
CA ALA A 403 -23.52 9.03 -5.89
C ALA A 403 -22.79 7.72 -5.60
N GLY A 404 -22.08 7.68 -4.49
CA GLY A 404 -21.25 6.54 -4.08
C GLY A 404 -19.76 6.75 -4.38
N PHE A 405 -19.01 5.65 -4.60
CA PHE A 405 -17.62 5.75 -5.01
C PHE A 405 -17.54 6.04 -6.52
N PRO A 406 -17.07 7.23 -6.94
CA PRO A 406 -16.94 7.59 -8.34
C PRO A 406 -15.86 6.74 -9.04
N PHE A 407 -15.92 6.60 -10.37
CA PHE A 407 -14.88 5.89 -11.13
C PHE A 407 -13.49 6.51 -10.93
N ALA A 408 -13.41 7.81 -10.68
CA ALA A 408 -12.18 8.47 -10.30
C ALA A 408 -11.54 7.86 -9.03
N PHE A 409 -12.33 7.44 -8.05
CA PHE A 409 -11.83 6.72 -6.87
C PHE A 409 -11.19 5.38 -7.27
N PHE A 410 -11.83 4.62 -8.15
CA PHE A 410 -11.25 3.35 -8.64
C PHE A 410 -9.98 3.57 -9.45
N ALA A 411 -9.87 4.68 -10.19
CA ALA A 411 -8.63 5.05 -10.85
C ALA A 411 -7.51 5.40 -9.84
N LEU A 412 -7.81 6.06 -8.72
CA LEU A 412 -6.85 6.29 -7.63
C LEU A 412 -6.34 4.96 -7.03
N THR A 413 -7.22 3.98 -6.83
CA THR A 413 -6.81 2.64 -6.39
C THR A 413 -5.93 1.93 -7.42
N GLY A 414 -6.23 2.12 -8.70
CA GLY A 414 -5.41 1.64 -9.81
C GLY A 414 -4.02 2.29 -9.85
N ILE A 415 -3.92 3.62 -9.68
CA ILE A 415 -2.65 4.37 -9.62
C ILE A 415 -1.79 3.84 -8.46
N CYS A 416 -2.38 3.70 -7.28
CA CYS A 416 -1.72 3.10 -6.13
C CYS A 416 -1.13 1.73 -6.47
N THR A 417 -1.99 0.84 -6.91
CA THR A 417 -1.65 -0.56 -7.18
C THR A 417 -0.57 -0.67 -8.27
N THR A 418 -0.78 -0.03 -9.42
CA THR A 418 0.19 -0.07 -10.54
C THR A 418 1.55 0.49 -10.14
N GLY A 419 1.57 1.66 -9.51
CA GLY A 419 2.82 2.32 -9.11
C GLY A 419 3.62 1.48 -8.12
N LEU A 420 2.97 0.96 -7.08
CA LEU A 420 3.63 0.15 -6.07
C LEU A 420 4.13 -1.20 -6.61
N TYR A 421 3.29 -1.96 -7.35
CA TYR A 421 3.75 -3.26 -7.86
C TYR A 421 4.90 -3.13 -8.86
N ILE A 422 4.94 -2.09 -9.69
CA ILE A 422 6.11 -1.82 -10.54
C ILE A 422 7.34 -1.54 -9.66
N ALA A 423 7.21 -0.68 -8.64
CA ALA A 423 8.31 -0.34 -7.74
C ALA A 423 8.82 -1.56 -6.94
N TYR A 424 7.93 -2.43 -6.48
CA TYR A 424 8.27 -3.65 -5.75
C TYR A 424 9.00 -4.66 -6.63
N THR A 425 8.57 -4.78 -7.87
CA THR A 425 9.00 -5.85 -8.77
C THR A 425 10.32 -5.54 -9.46
N ILE A 426 10.67 -4.27 -9.70
CA ILE A 426 11.97 -3.91 -10.27
C ILE A 426 13.14 -4.52 -9.47
N PRO A 427 13.29 -4.30 -8.15
CA PRO A 427 14.37 -4.91 -7.39
C PRO A 427 14.24 -6.44 -7.27
N VAL A 428 13.03 -7.01 -7.27
CA VAL A 428 12.81 -8.47 -7.30
C VAL A 428 13.33 -9.08 -8.60
N TYR A 429 13.07 -8.44 -9.75
CA TYR A 429 13.63 -8.83 -11.05
C TYR A 429 15.16 -8.75 -11.06
N LEU A 430 15.73 -7.69 -10.51
CA LEU A 430 17.17 -7.52 -10.40
C LEU A 430 17.81 -8.58 -9.48
N ARG A 431 17.13 -8.93 -8.38
CA ARG A 431 17.51 -10.04 -7.52
C ARG A 431 17.51 -11.38 -8.28
N TYR A 432 16.46 -11.64 -9.08
CA TYR A 432 16.42 -12.83 -9.94
C TYR A 432 17.63 -12.86 -10.89
N ARG A 433 17.98 -11.75 -11.52
CA ARG A 433 19.13 -11.64 -12.43
C ARG A 433 20.48 -11.86 -11.75
N LYS A 434 20.64 -11.45 -10.49
CA LYS A 434 21.86 -11.70 -9.69
C LYS A 434 22.08 -13.17 -9.40
N GLY A 435 21.05 -13.98 -9.41
CA GLY A 435 21.15 -15.43 -9.19
C GLY A 435 21.84 -15.79 -7.87
N GLU A 436 22.79 -16.70 -7.92
CA GLU A 436 23.52 -17.18 -6.73
C GLU A 436 24.59 -16.17 -6.24
N SER A 437 24.96 -15.16 -7.02
CA SER A 437 25.93 -14.13 -6.60
C SER A 437 25.33 -13.07 -5.68
N PHE A 438 24.06 -13.21 -5.31
CA PHE A 438 23.40 -12.33 -4.35
C PHE A 438 23.83 -12.65 -2.92
N GLU A 439 24.28 -11.62 -2.20
CA GLU A 439 24.58 -11.69 -0.77
C GLU A 439 23.28 -11.78 0.04
N ARG A 440 23.03 -12.97 0.60
CA ARG A 440 21.77 -13.26 1.31
C ARG A 440 21.80 -12.67 2.70
N GLY A 441 20.69 -12.04 3.11
CA GLY A 441 20.45 -11.63 4.49
C GLY A 441 20.14 -12.83 5.42
N ALA A 442 19.93 -12.54 6.70
CA ALA A 442 19.57 -13.51 7.72
C ALA A 442 18.26 -14.25 7.41
N TRP A 443 17.29 -13.56 6.80
CA TRP A 443 16.09 -14.16 6.22
C TRP A 443 16.22 -14.23 4.70
N ASN A 444 16.03 -15.39 4.08
CA ASN A 444 16.20 -15.56 2.64
C ASN A 444 15.35 -16.71 2.08
N LEU A 445 15.15 -16.72 0.76
CA LEU A 445 14.33 -17.70 0.03
C LEU A 445 15.08 -19.00 -0.31
N GLY A 446 16.36 -19.10 0.03
CA GLY A 446 17.19 -20.25 -0.28
C GLY A 446 17.20 -20.57 -1.78
N ARG A 447 17.00 -21.85 -2.13
CA ARG A 447 16.94 -22.34 -3.52
C ARG A 447 15.64 -21.94 -4.26
N HIS A 448 14.63 -21.51 -3.53
CA HIS A 448 13.30 -21.26 -4.09
C HIS A 448 13.16 -19.88 -4.73
N PHE A 449 14.12 -18.98 -4.56
CA PHE A 449 14.05 -17.60 -5.06
C PHE A 449 13.74 -17.50 -6.56
N ARG A 450 14.20 -18.45 -7.38
CA ARG A 450 14.04 -18.35 -8.85
C ARG A 450 12.58 -18.39 -9.27
N TRP A 451 11.83 -19.40 -8.84
CA TRP A 451 10.43 -19.52 -9.23
C TRP A 451 9.54 -18.50 -8.50
N ILE A 452 9.88 -18.15 -7.24
CA ILE A 452 9.15 -17.14 -6.47
C ILE A 452 9.30 -15.77 -7.15
N ASN A 453 10.51 -15.34 -7.49
CA ASN A 453 10.75 -14.04 -8.09
C ASN A 453 10.15 -13.94 -9.51
N ILE A 454 10.22 -15.01 -10.32
CA ILE A 454 9.60 -14.99 -11.66
C ILE A 454 8.07 -14.97 -11.58
N GLY A 455 7.49 -15.67 -10.60
CA GLY A 455 6.06 -15.62 -10.30
C GLY A 455 5.63 -14.21 -9.86
N ALA A 456 6.42 -13.53 -9.04
CA ALA A 456 6.19 -12.15 -8.64
C ALA A 456 6.24 -11.17 -9.83
N VAL A 457 7.21 -11.34 -10.75
CA VAL A 457 7.31 -10.54 -11.97
C VAL A 457 6.11 -10.76 -12.88
N PHE A 458 5.74 -12.03 -13.12
CA PHE A 458 4.56 -12.37 -13.92
C PHE A 458 3.29 -11.76 -13.33
N PHE A 459 3.09 -11.90 -12.02
CA PHE A 459 1.92 -11.34 -11.36
C PHE A 459 1.85 -9.81 -11.51
N THR A 460 2.97 -9.10 -11.41
CA THR A 460 2.99 -7.65 -11.62
C THR A 460 2.56 -7.26 -13.03
N VAL A 461 2.93 -8.03 -14.06
CA VAL A 461 2.43 -7.79 -15.42
C VAL A 461 0.90 -7.93 -15.47
N VAL A 462 0.36 -8.96 -14.82
CA VAL A 462 -1.10 -9.15 -14.70
C VAL A 462 -1.75 -7.96 -13.97
N VAL A 463 -1.16 -7.48 -12.88
CA VAL A 463 -1.65 -6.31 -12.12
C VAL A 463 -1.70 -5.07 -13.02
N VAL A 464 -0.59 -4.75 -13.71
CA VAL A 464 -0.52 -3.56 -14.59
C VAL A 464 -1.56 -3.63 -15.70
N ILE A 465 -1.77 -4.79 -16.30
CA ILE A 465 -2.81 -4.99 -17.32
C ILE A 465 -4.20 -4.77 -16.70
N ALA A 466 -4.54 -5.50 -15.63
CA ALA A 466 -5.87 -5.47 -15.01
C ALA A 466 -6.26 -4.06 -14.54
N THR A 467 -5.34 -3.33 -13.90
CA THR A 467 -5.58 -1.97 -13.41
C THR A 467 -5.64 -0.92 -14.52
N SER A 468 -5.05 -1.21 -15.69
CA SER A 468 -5.06 -0.31 -16.86
C SER A 468 -6.31 -0.49 -17.74
N LEU A 469 -7.06 -1.58 -17.58
CA LEU A 469 -8.29 -1.80 -18.32
C LEU A 469 -9.35 -0.75 -17.93
N PRO A 470 -10.19 -0.28 -18.88
CA PRO A 470 -11.36 0.51 -18.54
C PRO A 470 -12.28 -0.30 -17.62
N PHE A 471 -12.72 0.28 -16.50
CA PHE A 471 -13.52 -0.45 -15.50
C PHE A 471 -14.94 -0.78 -15.98
N THR A 472 -15.43 -0.03 -16.97
CA THR A 472 -16.73 -0.25 -17.60
C THR A 472 -16.62 0.02 -19.10
N ASN A 473 -17.59 -0.52 -19.85
CA ASN A 473 -17.69 -0.26 -21.28
C ASN A 473 -17.87 1.25 -21.60
N ALA A 474 -18.54 2.00 -20.74
CA ALA A 474 -18.68 3.45 -20.86
C ALA A 474 -17.36 4.22 -20.67
N GLY A 475 -16.36 3.63 -20.04
CA GLY A 475 -15.03 4.23 -19.87
C GLY A 475 -14.09 4.02 -21.06
N VAL A 476 -14.55 3.37 -22.14
CA VAL A 476 -13.76 3.10 -23.35
C VAL A 476 -13.85 4.29 -24.32
N PRO A 477 -12.75 5.05 -24.58
CA PRO A 477 -12.81 6.33 -25.29
C PRO A 477 -13.34 6.29 -26.72
N TRP A 478 -13.29 5.14 -27.39
CA TRP A 478 -13.77 4.96 -28.79
C TRP A 478 -15.15 4.34 -28.87
N ASN A 479 -15.84 4.10 -27.77
CA ASN A 479 -17.21 3.62 -27.78
C ASN A 479 -18.22 4.75 -27.98
N SER A 480 -19.33 4.44 -28.64
CA SER A 480 -20.41 5.41 -28.88
C SER A 480 -21.11 5.92 -27.61
N ASN A 481 -21.01 5.15 -26.52
CA ASN A 481 -21.56 5.49 -25.20
C ASN A 481 -20.48 5.99 -24.22
N PHE A 482 -19.37 6.53 -24.73
CA PHE A 482 -18.28 7.02 -23.90
C PHE A 482 -18.74 8.09 -22.92
N ASP A 483 -18.39 7.90 -21.64
CA ASP A 483 -18.61 8.83 -20.55
C ASP A 483 -17.23 9.17 -19.91
N ALA A 484 -16.82 10.43 -20.04
CA ALA A 484 -15.53 10.87 -19.50
C ALA A 484 -15.42 10.69 -17.98
N THR A 485 -16.55 10.69 -17.25
CA THR A 485 -16.57 10.44 -15.80
C THR A 485 -16.27 8.99 -15.43
N ALA A 486 -16.41 8.06 -16.40
CA ALA A 486 -16.08 6.65 -16.26
C ALA A 486 -14.66 6.30 -16.72
N LEU A 487 -13.89 7.30 -17.19
CA LEU A 487 -12.53 7.10 -17.69
C LEU A 487 -11.61 6.58 -16.58
N ASN A 488 -10.92 5.47 -16.89
CA ASN A 488 -9.81 5.00 -16.06
C ASN A 488 -8.52 5.74 -16.42
N TYR A 489 -8.04 6.63 -15.57
CA TYR A 489 -6.78 7.34 -15.77
C TYR A 489 -5.56 6.67 -15.10
N THR A 490 -5.70 5.43 -14.60
CA THR A 490 -4.59 4.60 -14.11
C THR A 490 -3.43 4.48 -15.12
N PRO A 491 -3.65 4.36 -16.45
CA PRO A 491 -2.57 4.35 -17.44
C PRO A 491 -1.66 5.59 -17.40
N GLY A 492 -2.12 6.68 -16.77
CA GLY A 492 -1.29 7.85 -16.48
C GLY A 492 -0.02 7.53 -15.68
N VAL A 493 -0.02 6.44 -14.90
CA VAL A 493 1.19 5.95 -14.20
C VAL A 493 2.28 5.57 -15.22
N LEU A 494 1.90 4.90 -16.30
CA LEU A 494 2.84 4.53 -17.37
C LEU A 494 3.31 5.77 -18.13
N LEU A 495 2.43 6.77 -18.34
CA LEU A 495 2.80 8.05 -18.91
C LEU A 495 3.82 8.78 -18.03
N VAL A 496 3.62 8.80 -16.69
CA VAL A 496 4.64 9.32 -15.76
C VAL A 496 5.96 8.57 -15.94
N GLY A 497 5.94 7.25 -16.07
CA GLY A 497 7.13 6.45 -16.37
C GLY A 497 7.85 6.88 -17.65
N ILE A 498 7.11 7.18 -18.71
CA ILE A 498 7.65 7.69 -19.99
C ILE A 498 8.26 9.09 -19.78
N LEU A 499 7.56 10.02 -19.14
CA LEU A 499 8.06 11.38 -18.88
C LEU A 499 9.32 11.38 -18.01
N VAL A 500 9.33 10.56 -16.97
CA VAL A 500 10.50 10.34 -16.10
C VAL A 500 11.65 9.70 -16.86
N GLY A 501 11.36 8.80 -17.82
CA GLY A 501 12.33 8.21 -18.73
C GLY A 501 12.96 9.22 -19.69
N ILE A 502 12.14 10.10 -20.28
CA ILE A 502 12.62 11.21 -21.10
C ILE A 502 13.51 12.14 -20.29
N TRP A 503 13.07 12.51 -19.10
CA TRP A 503 13.87 13.34 -18.20
C TRP A 503 15.20 12.67 -17.81
N TRP A 504 15.17 11.37 -17.52
CA TRP A 504 16.39 10.59 -17.28
C TRP A 504 17.35 10.70 -18.45
N ALA A 505 16.87 10.47 -19.68
CA ALA A 505 17.71 10.48 -20.89
C ALA A 505 18.34 11.86 -21.17
N ILE A 506 17.59 12.96 -20.93
CA ILE A 506 18.03 14.32 -21.25
C ILE A 506 18.95 14.89 -20.16
N SER A 507 18.63 14.72 -18.87
CA SER A 507 19.26 15.49 -17.78
C SER A 507 19.58 14.69 -16.53
N ALA A 508 18.64 13.86 -16.04
CA ALA A 508 18.72 13.31 -14.69
C ALA A 508 19.89 12.33 -14.52
N LYS A 509 20.22 11.54 -15.55
CA LYS A 509 21.35 10.58 -15.53
C LYS A 509 22.71 11.21 -15.18
N ASN A 510 22.88 12.51 -15.47
CA ASN A 510 24.11 13.23 -15.17
C ASN A 510 24.13 13.76 -13.72
N LYS A 511 22.97 13.96 -13.10
CA LYS A 511 22.81 14.57 -11.78
C LYS A 511 22.53 13.56 -10.68
N TYR A 512 21.64 12.59 -10.94
CA TYR A 512 21.29 11.53 -10.00
C TYR A 512 22.27 10.36 -10.13
N LYS A 513 22.98 10.07 -9.04
CA LYS A 513 23.95 8.97 -8.99
C LYS A 513 23.49 7.79 -8.13
N GLY A 514 22.28 7.89 -7.59
CA GLY A 514 21.72 6.92 -6.63
C GLY A 514 21.85 7.41 -5.19
N PRO A 515 21.56 6.53 -4.21
CA PRO A 515 21.68 6.82 -2.79
C PRO A 515 23.07 7.35 -2.42
N ILE A 516 23.08 8.44 -1.66
CA ILE A 516 24.29 9.12 -1.20
C ILE A 516 24.70 8.48 0.14
N ARG A 517 25.92 7.95 0.19
CA ARG A 517 26.48 7.42 1.43
C ARG A 517 26.77 8.54 2.41
N THR A 518 26.37 8.38 3.67
CA THR A 518 26.58 9.41 4.70
C THR A 518 27.95 9.26 5.39
N ILE A 519 28.56 8.08 5.36
CA ILE A 519 29.88 7.81 5.96
C ILE A 519 31.02 8.37 5.10
N ASP A 520 30.87 8.40 3.77
CA ASP A 520 31.90 8.96 2.87
C ASP A 520 31.98 10.50 2.93
N GLU A 521 30.97 11.18 3.47
CA GLU A 521 30.93 12.65 3.65
C GLU A 521 31.54 13.12 4.99
N ILE A 522 31.68 12.23 5.96
CA ILE A 522 32.31 12.47 7.24
C ILE A 522 33.62 11.70 7.22
N GLY A 523 34.70 12.38 6.92
CA GLY A 523 36.05 11.76 6.87
C GLY A 523 36.24 10.76 8.02
N ASP A 524 36.83 9.65 7.69
CA ASP A 524 36.98 8.41 8.46
C ASP A 524 37.60 8.62 9.86
N GLU A 525 36.85 9.26 10.78
CA GLU A 525 37.26 9.41 12.19
C GLU A 525 37.06 8.11 13.01
N THR A 526 36.54 7.03 12.39
CA THR A 526 36.27 5.73 13.06
C THR A 526 37.06 4.56 12.48
N ALA A 527 37.97 4.78 11.55
CA ALA A 527 38.94 3.73 11.20
C ALA A 527 39.83 3.44 12.44
N PRO A 528 39.92 2.20 12.92
CA PRO A 528 40.92 1.86 13.92
C PRO A 528 42.30 2.28 13.38
N PRO A 529 43.20 2.85 14.19
CA PRO A 529 44.50 3.26 13.73
C PRO A 529 45.19 2.09 13.04
N ALA A 530 45.69 2.31 11.83
CA ALA A 530 46.42 1.30 11.07
C ALA A 530 47.48 0.69 11.98
N ALA A 531 47.52 -0.64 12.06
CA ALA A 531 48.55 -1.33 12.85
C ALA A 531 49.92 -0.81 12.44
N PRO A 532 50.78 -0.47 13.37
CA PRO A 532 52.10 0.10 13.09
C PRO A 532 52.84 -0.86 12.13
N THR A 533 53.29 -0.33 11.02
CA THR A 533 54.14 -1.05 10.07
C THR A 533 55.34 -1.61 10.85
N PRO A 534 55.63 -2.92 10.80
CA PRO A 534 56.78 -3.46 11.49
C PRO A 534 58.04 -2.76 10.97
N ALA A 535 58.83 -2.25 11.89
CA ALA A 535 60.11 -1.62 11.59
C ALA A 535 60.99 -2.56 10.78
N PRO A 536 61.71 -2.09 9.76
CA PRO A 536 62.64 -2.93 9.01
C PRO A 536 63.66 -3.52 9.95
N ALA A 537 63.82 -4.86 9.90
CA ALA A 537 64.81 -5.56 10.70
C ALA A 537 66.18 -4.97 10.43
N ALA A 538 66.82 -4.50 11.50
CA ALA A 538 68.20 -3.98 11.46
C ALA A 538 69.09 -5.12 10.94
N GLY A 539 69.69 -4.89 9.76
CA GLY A 539 70.66 -5.77 9.21
C GLY A 539 71.85 -5.87 10.15
N GLY A 540 72.09 -7.05 10.68
CA GLY A 540 73.32 -7.40 11.35
C GLY A 540 74.45 -7.49 10.32
N SER A 541 75.46 -6.67 10.53
CA SER A 541 76.76 -6.81 9.95
C SER A 541 77.50 -7.98 10.59
N GLU A 542 77.83 -9.00 9.81
CA GLU A 542 79.12 -9.67 9.79
C GLU A 542 79.25 -10.45 8.51
#